data_fccbf258d1b4f3e946e38f35eb3e3885
#
_entry.id   fccbf258d1b4f3e946e38f35eb3e3885
#
_cell.length_a   1.000
_cell.length_b   1.000
_cell.length_c   1.000
_cell.angle_alpha   90.00
_cell.angle_beta   90.00
_cell.angle_gamma   90.00
#
_symmetry.space_group_name_H-M   'P 1'
#
loop_
_entity.id
_entity.type
_entity.pdbx_description
1 polymer ?
#
loop_
_entity_poly.entity_id
_entity_poly.type
_entity_poly.pdbx_seq_one_letter_code
_entity_poly.pdbx_strand_id
1 'polypeptide(L)'
;MVSAAAPVSDPRLRAAWEAAGRVPDPELPMLSLHDLGVLRDLGYEEDGTLVVSLTPTYSGCPAMAEMRAATVRALSEAGFGAVRVRTVLDPPWTTDWMTEEGRAALAAHHIVPPGPAPGGRRGGPVPLSLSPTRHAGEAEPVRCPQCGADDAEELSRFSATSCRSLHRCRACGEPFERFKEI
;
A
#
# COMPACT_ATOMS: atom_id res chain seq x y z
N MET A 1 -14.33 -8.54 5.62
CA MET A 1 -12.85 -8.55 5.67
C MET A 1 -12.37 -9.51 4.59
N VAL A 2 -11.84 -8.99 3.47
CA VAL A 2 -11.20 -9.82 2.45
C VAL A 2 -9.70 -9.63 2.65
N SER A 3 -9.14 -10.39 3.58
CA SER A 3 -7.70 -10.54 3.71
C SER A 3 -7.16 -11.17 2.43
N ALA A 4 -6.03 -10.71 1.91
CA ALA A 4 -5.28 -11.42 0.89
C ALA A 4 -4.74 -12.72 1.52
N ALA A 5 -5.58 -13.75 1.55
CA ALA A 5 -5.16 -15.05 2.04
C ALA A 5 -4.32 -15.72 0.96
N ALA A 6 -3.06 -16.05 1.27
CA ALA A 6 -2.29 -16.95 0.45
C ALA A 6 -3.14 -18.21 0.17
N PRO A 7 -3.15 -18.75 -1.06
CA PRO A 7 -3.83 -20.00 -1.38
C PRO A 7 -3.19 -21.15 -0.60
N VAL A 8 -3.80 -21.51 0.51
CA VAL A 8 -3.18 -22.27 1.59
C VAL A 8 -2.95 -23.76 1.25
N SER A 9 -3.63 -24.28 0.23
CA SER A 9 -3.67 -25.73 -0.04
C SER A 9 -2.67 -26.20 -1.10
N ASP A 10 -2.32 -25.40 -2.10
CA ASP A 10 -1.41 -25.80 -3.17
C ASP A 10 0.03 -25.32 -2.89
N PRO A 11 1.01 -26.23 -2.73
CA PRO A 11 2.40 -25.86 -2.48
C PRO A 11 3.02 -24.98 -3.59
N ARG A 12 2.62 -25.18 -4.85
CA ARG A 12 3.10 -24.36 -5.98
C ARG A 12 2.54 -22.95 -5.92
N LEU A 13 1.25 -22.80 -5.62
CA LEU A 13 0.64 -21.47 -5.45
C LEU A 13 1.22 -20.74 -4.24
N ARG A 14 1.56 -21.48 -3.17
CA ARG A 14 2.25 -20.89 -2.01
C ARG A 14 3.64 -20.38 -2.39
N ALA A 15 4.43 -21.17 -3.11
CA ALA A 15 5.76 -20.73 -3.60
C ALA A 15 5.66 -19.52 -4.53
N ALA A 16 4.64 -19.49 -5.40
CA ALA A 16 4.36 -18.33 -6.25
C ALA A 16 3.99 -17.08 -5.43
N TRP A 17 3.13 -17.25 -4.41
CA TRP A 17 2.76 -16.17 -3.50
C TRP A 17 3.97 -15.57 -2.79
N GLU A 18 4.83 -16.43 -2.25
CA GLU A 18 6.05 -16.01 -1.58
C GLU A 18 7.02 -15.29 -2.53
N ALA A 19 7.19 -15.78 -3.75
CA ALA A 19 8.05 -15.15 -4.74
C ALA A 19 7.52 -13.78 -5.16
N ALA A 20 6.24 -13.69 -5.51
CA ALA A 20 5.59 -12.44 -5.89
C ALA A 20 5.52 -11.45 -4.70
N GLY A 21 5.24 -11.96 -3.50
CA GLY A 21 5.11 -11.16 -2.28
C GLY A 21 6.41 -10.47 -1.87
N ARG A 22 7.57 -11.08 -2.12
CA ARG A 22 8.88 -10.50 -1.80
C ARG A 22 9.36 -9.42 -2.77
N VAL A 23 8.66 -9.19 -3.88
CA VAL A 23 9.00 -8.11 -4.81
C VAL A 23 8.91 -6.77 -4.08
N PRO A 24 9.97 -5.96 -4.05
CA PRO A 24 9.95 -4.66 -3.39
C PRO A 24 9.13 -3.65 -4.20
N ASP A 25 8.50 -2.72 -3.50
CA ASP A 25 7.91 -1.55 -4.14
C ASP A 25 9.03 -0.64 -4.66
N PRO A 26 8.99 -0.16 -5.92
CA PRO A 26 10.07 0.64 -6.48
C PRO A 26 10.19 2.04 -5.86
N GLU A 27 9.14 2.56 -5.24
CA GLU A 27 9.14 3.88 -4.59
C GLU A 27 9.35 3.81 -3.07
N LEU A 28 9.13 2.62 -2.48
CA LEU A 28 9.32 2.30 -1.07
C LEU A 28 10.06 0.97 -0.93
N PRO A 29 11.37 0.90 -1.28
CA PRO A 29 12.11 -0.37 -1.37
C PRO A 29 12.19 -1.17 -0.06
N MET A 30 11.89 -0.53 1.08
CA MET A 30 11.78 -1.19 2.38
C MET A 30 10.49 -2.01 2.54
N LEU A 31 9.53 -1.84 1.63
CA LEU A 31 8.24 -2.56 1.62
C LEU A 31 8.17 -3.52 0.45
N SER A 32 7.69 -4.71 0.70
CA SER A 32 7.32 -5.66 -0.34
C SER A 32 5.87 -5.46 -0.81
N LEU A 33 5.51 -6.04 -1.95
CA LEU A 33 4.12 -6.02 -2.44
C LEU A 33 3.17 -6.74 -1.47
N HIS A 34 3.68 -7.70 -0.68
CA HIS A 34 2.93 -8.34 0.38
C HIS A 34 2.71 -7.38 1.55
N ASP A 35 3.76 -6.69 2.02
CA ASP A 35 3.69 -5.77 3.15
C ASP A 35 2.73 -4.61 2.88
N LEU A 36 2.73 -4.12 1.65
CA LEU A 36 1.78 -3.09 1.19
C LEU A 36 0.35 -3.61 1.00
N GLY A 37 0.13 -4.93 0.95
CA GLY A 37 -1.16 -5.50 0.58
C GLY A 37 -1.57 -5.24 -0.87
N VAL A 38 -0.60 -4.95 -1.75
CA VAL A 38 -0.78 -4.75 -3.21
C VAL A 38 -0.97 -6.08 -3.92
N LEU A 39 -0.31 -7.15 -3.45
CA LEU A 39 -0.53 -8.51 -3.92
C LEU A 39 -1.86 -9.04 -3.36
N ARG A 40 -2.82 -9.33 -4.26
CA ARG A 40 -4.21 -9.65 -3.86
C ARG A 40 -4.59 -11.10 -4.03
N ASP A 41 -4.19 -11.68 -5.15
CA ASP A 41 -4.61 -13.02 -5.52
C ASP A 41 -3.67 -13.60 -6.56
N LEU A 42 -3.58 -14.92 -6.63
CA LEU A 42 -2.96 -15.63 -7.73
C LEU A 42 -3.60 -17.01 -7.94
N GLY A 43 -3.56 -17.47 -9.16
CA GLY A 43 -4.12 -18.76 -9.55
C GLY A 43 -3.75 -19.13 -10.98
N TYR A 44 -4.01 -20.38 -11.35
CA TYR A 44 -3.81 -20.85 -12.71
C TYR A 44 -5.10 -20.70 -13.54
N GLU A 45 -4.95 -20.23 -14.78
CA GLU A 45 -5.99 -20.35 -15.79
C GLU A 45 -5.99 -21.77 -16.41
N GLU A 46 -7.02 -22.08 -17.21
CA GLU A 46 -7.19 -23.42 -17.82
C GLU A 46 -6.02 -23.78 -18.75
N ASP A 47 -5.36 -22.79 -19.35
CA ASP A 47 -4.19 -22.94 -20.22
C ASP A 47 -2.87 -23.15 -19.44
N GLY A 48 -2.92 -23.21 -18.12
CA GLY A 48 -1.77 -23.33 -17.24
C GLY A 48 -0.99 -22.05 -17.00
N THR A 49 -1.47 -20.89 -17.46
CA THR A 49 -0.88 -19.58 -17.18
C THR A 49 -1.12 -19.20 -15.72
N LEU A 50 -0.05 -18.85 -14.99
CA LEU A 50 -0.15 -18.29 -13.65
C LEU A 50 -0.57 -16.82 -13.74
N VAL A 51 -1.74 -16.49 -13.21
CA VAL A 51 -2.25 -15.11 -13.17
C VAL A 51 -2.08 -14.54 -11.78
N VAL A 52 -1.46 -13.35 -11.69
CA VAL A 52 -1.26 -12.62 -10.44
C VAL A 52 -2.07 -11.32 -10.48
N SER A 53 -2.82 -11.05 -9.42
CA SER A 53 -3.63 -9.84 -9.28
C SER A 53 -2.94 -8.84 -8.37
N LEU A 54 -2.69 -7.63 -8.86
CA LEU A 54 -2.16 -6.52 -8.09
C LEU A 54 -3.19 -5.39 -8.02
N THR A 55 -3.35 -4.78 -6.84
CA THR A 55 -4.20 -3.60 -6.63
C THR A 55 -3.32 -2.43 -6.19
N PRO A 56 -3.21 -1.35 -6.99
CA PRO A 56 -2.42 -0.19 -6.60
C PRO A 56 -3.05 0.55 -5.43
N THR A 57 -2.23 1.26 -4.65
CA THR A 57 -2.68 2.11 -3.54
C THR A 57 -3.58 3.27 -4.01
N TYR A 58 -3.48 3.66 -5.28
CA TYR A 58 -4.40 4.56 -5.98
C TYR A 58 -4.37 4.29 -7.49
N SER A 59 -5.45 4.59 -8.19
CA SER A 59 -5.67 4.16 -9.58
C SER A 59 -4.65 4.70 -10.60
N GLY A 60 -3.95 5.79 -10.28
CA GLY A 60 -2.94 6.42 -11.15
C GLY A 60 -1.49 6.15 -10.75
N CYS A 61 -1.20 5.08 -9.99
CA CYS A 61 0.15 4.78 -9.52
C CYS A 61 1.14 4.57 -10.69
N PRO A 62 2.18 5.43 -10.84
CA PRO A 62 3.15 5.30 -11.93
C PRO A 62 4.04 4.05 -11.78
N ALA A 63 4.21 3.55 -10.57
CA ALA A 63 5.03 2.38 -10.26
C ALA A 63 4.42 1.05 -10.75
N MET A 64 3.13 1.02 -11.14
CA MET A 64 2.43 -0.22 -11.53
C MET A 64 3.11 -0.97 -12.66
N ALA A 65 3.66 -0.26 -13.65
CA ALA A 65 4.35 -0.89 -14.78
C ALA A 65 5.59 -1.67 -14.30
N GLU A 66 6.40 -1.05 -13.42
CA GLU A 66 7.58 -1.68 -12.84
C GLU A 66 7.23 -2.82 -11.89
N MET A 67 6.25 -2.63 -11.00
CA MET A 67 5.78 -3.70 -10.10
C MET A 67 5.34 -4.94 -10.89
N ARG A 68 4.59 -4.75 -11.99
CA ARG A 68 4.16 -5.86 -12.87
C ARG A 68 5.36 -6.57 -13.51
N ALA A 69 6.31 -5.80 -14.07
CA ALA A 69 7.51 -6.36 -14.70
C ALA A 69 8.38 -7.10 -13.66
N ALA A 70 8.57 -6.53 -12.48
CA ALA A 70 9.32 -7.15 -11.40
C ALA A 70 8.66 -8.44 -10.89
N THR A 71 7.32 -8.46 -10.79
CA THR A 71 6.57 -9.67 -10.42
C THR A 71 6.74 -10.78 -11.44
N VAL A 72 6.67 -10.47 -12.75
CA VAL A 72 6.91 -11.45 -13.82
C VAL A 72 8.34 -11.99 -13.73
N ARG A 73 9.34 -11.13 -13.56
CA ARG A 73 10.75 -11.56 -13.40
C ARG A 73 10.93 -12.48 -12.21
N ALA A 74 10.45 -12.09 -11.03
CA ALA A 74 10.59 -12.88 -9.80
C ALA A 74 9.96 -14.28 -9.92
N LEU A 75 8.79 -14.37 -10.54
CA LEU A 75 8.13 -15.65 -10.76
C LEU A 75 8.84 -16.49 -11.81
N SER A 76 9.35 -15.90 -12.89
CA SER A 76 10.13 -16.60 -13.90
C SER A 76 11.45 -17.17 -13.32
N GLU A 77 12.13 -16.39 -12.48
CA GLU A 77 13.34 -16.83 -11.75
C GLU A 77 13.03 -17.93 -10.74
N ALA A 78 11.84 -17.96 -10.17
CA ALA A 78 11.36 -19.03 -9.29
C ALA A 78 10.88 -20.29 -10.05
N GLY A 79 11.03 -20.31 -11.39
CA GLY A 79 10.71 -21.48 -12.24
C GLY A 79 9.25 -21.57 -12.67
N PHE A 80 8.47 -20.51 -12.55
CA PHE A 80 7.12 -20.46 -13.11
C PHE A 80 7.18 -20.09 -14.60
N GLY A 81 6.46 -20.85 -15.46
CA GLY A 81 6.46 -20.72 -16.90
C GLY A 81 5.70 -19.48 -17.39
N ALA A 82 4.53 -19.68 -17.98
CA ALA A 82 3.69 -18.55 -18.42
C ALA A 82 3.12 -17.80 -17.23
N VAL A 83 3.46 -16.50 -17.12
CA VAL A 83 2.99 -15.61 -16.04
C VAL A 83 2.30 -14.40 -16.64
N ARG A 84 1.13 -14.06 -16.13
CA ARG A 84 0.37 -12.87 -16.47
C ARG A 84 0.06 -12.07 -15.19
N VAL A 85 0.36 -10.79 -15.19
CA VAL A 85 0.00 -9.89 -14.08
C VAL A 85 -1.12 -8.96 -14.54
N ARG A 86 -2.23 -8.97 -13.80
CA ARG A 86 -3.38 -8.08 -14.03
C ARG A 86 -3.50 -7.06 -12.92
N THR A 87 -4.00 -5.87 -13.25
CA THR A 87 -4.38 -4.85 -12.28
C THR A 87 -5.86 -5.01 -11.92
N VAL A 88 -6.17 -5.04 -10.64
CA VAL A 88 -7.54 -5.12 -10.10
C VAL A 88 -7.80 -3.88 -9.28
N LEU A 89 -8.91 -3.19 -9.56
CA LEU A 89 -9.30 -1.94 -8.89
C LEU A 89 -10.55 -2.09 -8.01
N ASP A 90 -11.18 -3.27 -8.04
CA ASP A 90 -12.34 -3.59 -7.22
C ASP A 90 -12.12 -4.93 -6.47
N PRO A 91 -12.18 -4.92 -5.15
CA PRO A 91 -12.29 -3.75 -4.28
C PRO A 91 -11.04 -2.86 -4.38
N PRO A 92 -11.17 -1.53 -4.23
CA PRO A 92 -10.04 -0.65 -4.21
C PRO A 92 -9.17 -0.91 -2.98
N TRP A 93 -7.90 -0.59 -3.11
CA TRP A 93 -6.92 -0.75 -2.04
C TRP A 93 -7.30 0.08 -0.80
N THR A 94 -6.94 -0.43 0.36
CA THR A 94 -7.10 0.25 1.65
C THR A 94 -5.88 0.00 2.53
N THR A 95 -5.53 0.96 3.39
CA THR A 95 -4.45 0.86 4.36
C THR A 95 -4.62 -0.30 5.35
N ASP A 96 -5.83 -0.81 5.54
CA ASP A 96 -6.10 -1.99 6.38
C ASP A 96 -5.48 -3.29 5.81
N TRP A 97 -5.04 -3.26 4.56
CA TRP A 97 -4.37 -4.41 3.92
C TRP A 97 -2.86 -4.45 4.14
N MET A 98 -2.28 -3.37 4.66
CA MET A 98 -0.87 -3.36 5.02
C MET A 98 -0.61 -4.29 6.21
N THR A 99 0.50 -5.01 6.15
CA THR A 99 0.95 -5.84 7.28
C THR A 99 1.50 -4.99 8.41
N GLU A 100 1.57 -5.55 9.63
CA GLU A 100 2.23 -4.87 10.75
C GLU A 100 3.74 -4.71 10.50
N GLU A 101 4.36 -5.69 9.83
CA GLU A 101 5.75 -5.62 9.41
C GLU A 101 5.99 -4.44 8.45
N GLY A 102 5.08 -4.24 7.49
CA GLY A 102 5.13 -3.10 6.58
C GLY A 102 5.00 -1.76 7.31
N ARG A 103 4.08 -1.66 8.28
CA ARG A 103 3.96 -0.46 9.12
C ARG A 103 5.22 -0.21 9.95
N ALA A 104 5.80 -1.26 10.53
CA ALA A 104 7.04 -1.18 11.29
C ALA A 104 8.22 -0.76 10.39
N ALA A 105 8.29 -1.26 9.16
CA ALA A 105 9.32 -0.87 8.19
C ALA A 105 9.21 0.62 7.82
N LEU A 106 8.01 1.15 7.59
CA LEU A 106 7.81 2.60 7.39
C LEU A 106 8.35 3.40 8.57
N ALA A 107 7.96 3.03 9.80
CA ALA A 107 8.40 3.71 11.01
C ALA A 107 9.94 3.69 11.18
N ALA A 108 10.58 2.55 10.89
CA ALA A 108 12.03 2.39 10.94
C ALA A 108 12.76 3.30 9.92
N HIS A 109 12.08 3.70 8.84
CA HIS A 109 12.59 4.63 7.83
C HIS A 109 12.07 6.05 8.01
N HIS A 110 11.60 6.40 9.21
CA HIS A 110 11.09 7.74 9.56
C HIS A 110 9.89 8.21 8.71
N ILE A 111 9.15 7.30 8.11
CA ILE A 111 7.87 7.57 7.47
C ILE A 111 6.76 7.22 8.47
N VAL A 112 5.90 8.17 8.80
CA VAL A 112 4.79 7.90 9.72
C VAL A 112 3.82 6.92 9.06
N PRO A 113 3.59 5.74 9.67
CA PRO A 113 2.65 4.76 9.13
C PRO A 113 1.21 5.31 9.13
N PRO A 114 0.34 4.80 8.24
CA PRO A 114 -1.05 5.18 8.24
C PRO A 114 -1.78 4.61 9.46
N GLY A 115 -2.78 5.33 9.93
CA GLY A 115 -3.80 4.79 10.82
C GLY A 115 -4.74 3.80 10.12
N PRO A 116 -5.80 3.37 10.81
CA PRO A 116 -6.87 2.59 10.17
C PRO A 116 -7.52 3.38 9.03
N ALA A 117 -8.01 2.68 8.01
CA ALA A 117 -8.71 3.33 6.90
C ALA A 117 -9.89 4.18 7.41
N PRO A 118 -10.08 5.41 6.89
CA PRO A 118 -11.17 6.28 7.32
C PRO A 118 -12.51 5.60 7.03
N GLY A 119 -13.27 5.30 8.11
CA GLY A 119 -14.61 4.72 8.05
C GLY A 119 -14.68 3.48 7.20
N GLY A 120 -14.57 2.30 7.83
CA GLY A 120 -14.79 1.03 7.12
C GLY A 120 -16.00 1.19 6.21
N ARG A 121 -15.83 0.88 4.91
CA ARG A 121 -16.87 1.05 3.88
C ARG A 121 -18.16 0.35 4.32
N ARG A 122 -19.03 1.09 4.98
CA ARG A 122 -20.44 0.73 5.06
C ARG A 122 -20.99 1.06 3.68
N GLY A 123 -21.35 0.04 2.91
CA GLY A 123 -22.09 0.24 1.66
C GLY A 123 -23.35 1.01 1.95
N GLY A 124 -23.36 2.30 1.59
CA GLY A 124 -24.48 3.20 1.80
C GLY A 124 -24.17 4.60 1.24
N PRO A 125 -25.18 5.48 1.13
CA PRO A 125 -24.97 6.84 0.66
C PRO A 125 -23.97 7.58 1.57
N VAL A 126 -22.91 8.12 0.98
CA VAL A 126 -21.97 8.99 1.68
C VAL A 126 -22.59 10.38 1.77
N PRO A 127 -22.83 10.94 2.96
CA PRO A 127 -23.33 12.31 3.07
C PRO A 127 -22.28 13.29 2.52
N LEU A 128 -22.61 13.97 1.43
CA LEU A 128 -21.76 15.01 0.87
C LEU A 128 -22.03 16.32 1.65
N SER A 129 -21.06 16.73 2.44
CA SER A 129 -21.07 18.06 3.07
C SER A 129 -20.41 19.05 2.13
N LEU A 130 -21.19 19.95 1.54
CA LEU A 130 -20.72 21.09 0.75
C LEU A 130 -20.34 22.23 1.70
N SER A 131 -19.19 22.15 2.34
CA SER A 131 -18.61 23.25 3.08
C SER A 131 -17.48 23.90 2.27
N PRO A 132 -17.31 25.23 2.34
CA PRO A 132 -16.13 25.86 1.75
C PRO A 132 -14.89 25.25 2.37
N THR A 133 -13.92 24.91 1.55
CA THR A 133 -12.71 24.10 1.72
C THR A 133 -11.83 24.38 2.94
N ARG A 134 -12.39 24.42 4.13
CA ARG A 134 -11.66 24.18 5.37
C ARG A 134 -12.01 22.77 5.82
N HIS A 135 -11.12 21.87 5.58
CA HIS A 135 -11.16 20.54 6.22
C HIS A 135 -10.92 20.75 7.72
N ALA A 136 -11.97 21.09 8.42
CA ALA A 136 -12.04 20.98 9.85
C ALA A 136 -12.55 19.58 10.21
N GLY A 137 -11.91 18.55 9.70
CA GLY A 137 -11.80 17.30 10.43
C GLY A 137 -10.60 17.48 11.34
N GLU A 138 -10.75 17.29 12.62
CA GLU A 138 -9.63 17.15 13.54
C GLU A 138 -8.77 16.01 13.01
N ALA A 139 -7.77 16.37 12.18
CA ALA A 139 -6.76 15.42 11.76
C ALA A 139 -6.09 14.94 13.05
N GLU A 140 -6.08 13.63 13.27
CA GLU A 140 -5.34 13.10 14.41
C GLU A 140 -3.93 13.69 14.40
N PRO A 141 -3.42 14.13 15.57
CA PRO A 141 -2.12 14.76 15.66
C PRO A 141 -1.05 13.78 15.12
N VAL A 142 -0.28 14.27 14.15
CA VAL A 142 0.78 13.47 13.53
C VAL A 142 2.03 13.56 14.38
N ARG A 143 2.45 12.44 14.94
CA ARG A 143 3.62 12.37 15.80
C ARG A 143 4.90 12.44 14.98
N CYS A 144 5.81 13.35 15.36
CA CYS A 144 7.12 13.48 14.72
C CYS A 144 7.96 12.21 14.95
N PRO A 145 8.45 11.54 13.89
CA PRO A 145 9.27 10.34 14.03
C PRO A 145 10.66 10.62 14.63
N GLN A 146 11.11 11.88 14.60
CA GLN A 146 12.42 12.28 15.10
C GLN A 146 12.42 12.63 16.60
N CYS A 147 11.48 13.46 17.05
CA CYS A 147 11.49 13.94 18.45
C CYS A 147 10.28 13.48 19.26
N GLY A 148 9.30 12.82 18.65
CA GLY A 148 8.12 12.30 19.32
C GLY A 148 7.05 13.34 19.66
N ALA A 149 7.22 14.62 19.29
CA ALA A 149 6.21 15.66 19.54
C ALA A 149 4.97 15.45 18.65
N ASP A 150 3.80 15.74 19.20
CA ASP A 150 2.51 15.64 18.51
C ASP A 150 2.09 17.00 17.86
N ASP A 151 3.05 17.83 17.49
CA ASP A 151 2.85 19.15 16.87
C ASP A 151 3.54 19.21 15.51
N ALA A 152 2.84 18.70 14.50
CA ALA A 152 3.29 18.75 13.12
C ALA A 152 2.28 19.49 12.24
N GLU A 153 2.80 20.24 11.27
CA GLU A 153 1.99 20.88 10.22
C GLU A 153 2.15 20.13 8.90
N GLU A 154 1.06 19.96 8.16
CA GLU A 154 1.10 19.47 6.80
C GLU A 154 1.60 20.60 5.86
N LEU A 155 2.75 20.38 5.22
CA LEU A 155 3.31 21.29 4.22
C LEU A 155 2.71 21.03 2.84
N SER A 156 2.45 19.76 2.52
CA SER A 156 1.85 19.35 1.24
C SER A 156 1.09 18.04 1.39
N ARG A 157 -0.09 17.98 0.76
CA ARG A 157 -0.89 16.75 0.65
C ARG A 157 -0.21 15.68 -0.22
N PHE A 158 0.81 16.05 -0.98
CA PHE A 158 1.58 15.17 -1.84
C PHE A 158 3.06 15.35 -1.54
N SER A 159 3.80 14.24 -1.44
CA SER A 159 5.24 14.20 -1.34
C SER A 159 5.84 13.66 -2.64
N ALA A 160 6.92 12.90 -2.59
CA ALA A 160 7.50 12.24 -3.76
C ALA A 160 6.49 11.36 -4.51
N THR A 161 5.51 10.81 -3.79
CA THR A 161 4.42 9.99 -4.34
C THR A 161 3.06 10.44 -3.84
N SER A 162 2.00 10.08 -4.56
CA SER A 162 0.64 10.49 -4.21
C SER A 162 0.08 9.78 -2.97
N CYS A 163 0.66 8.65 -2.55
CA CYS A 163 0.27 7.93 -1.34
C CYS A 163 0.87 8.54 -0.06
N ARG A 164 1.78 9.52 -0.17
CA ARG A 164 2.43 10.18 0.96
C ARG A 164 2.12 11.66 1.00
N SER A 165 2.11 12.23 2.20
CA SER A 165 2.06 13.68 2.47
C SER A 165 3.36 14.11 3.14
N LEU A 166 3.69 15.40 2.99
CA LEU A 166 4.87 16.02 3.60
C LEU A 166 4.44 16.86 4.80
N HIS A 167 5.12 16.66 5.91
CA HIS A 167 4.89 17.35 7.17
C HIS A 167 6.17 17.99 7.68
N ARG A 168 6.04 18.93 8.62
CA ARG A 168 7.14 19.51 9.37
C ARG A 168 6.78 19.54 10.86
N CYS A 169 7.68 19.05 11.69
CA CYS A 169 7.54 19.18 13.13
C CYS A 169 7.76 20.63 13.57
N ARG A 170 6.83 21.22 14.32
CA ARG A 170 7.01 22.59 14.85
C ARG A 170 7.93 22.63 16.06
N ALA A 171 8.11 21.51 16.76
CA ALA A 171 8.97 21.43 17.94
C ALA A 171 10.45 21.34 17.57
N CYS A 172 10.86 20.50 16.60
CA CYS A 172 12.26 20.32 16.21
C CYS A 172 12.61 20.84 14.82
N GLY A 173 11.62 21.23 14.01
CA GLY A 173 11.82 21.76 12.65
C GLY A 173 12.00 20.69 11.57
N GLU A 174 12.09 19.40 11.93
CA GLU A 174 12.37 18.31 11.00
C GLU A 174 11.22 18.09 10.03
N PRO A 175 11.48 18.07 8.69
CA PRO A 175 10.52 17.62 7.70
C PRO A 175 10.47 16.08 7.69
N PHE A 176 9.28 15.52 7.52
CA PHE A 176 9.07 14.08 7.43
C PHE A 176 7.86 13.73 6.57
N GLU A 177 7.80 12.49 6.13
CA GLU A 177 6.69 11.99 5.34
C GLU A 177 5.72 11.18 6.19
N ARG A 178 4.45 11.21 5.80
CA ARG A 178 3.40 10.33 6.33
C ARG A 178 2.75 9.57 5.20
N PHE A 179 2.58 8.26 5.36
CA PHE A 179 1.73 7.47 4.48
C PHE A 179 0.27 7.78 4.78
N LYS A 180 -0.52 8.13 3.76
CA LYS A 180 -1.92 8.57 3.93
C LYS A 180 -2.85 7.38 4.19
N GLU A 181 -3.90 7.61 4.99
CA GLU A 181 -5.03 6.69 5.13
C GLU A 181 -5.86 6.69 3.83
N ILE A 182 -6.09 5.51 3.27
CA ILE A 182 -6.85 5.29 2.04
C ILE A 182 -7.87 4.17 2.25
#